data_13b130a315305594cc19517e9fb5a161
#
_entry.id   13b130a315305594cc19517e9fb5a161
#
_cell.length_a   1.000
_cell.length_b   1.000
_cell.length_c   1.000
_cell.angle_alpha   90.00
_cell.angle_beta   90.00
_cell.angle_gamma   90.00
#
_symmetry.space_group_name_H-M   'P 1'
#
loop_
_entity.id
_entity.type
_entity.pdbx_description
1 polymer ?
#
loop_
_entity_poly.entity_id
_entity_poly.type
_entity_poly.pdbx_seq_one_letter_code
_entity_poly.pdbx_strand_id
1 'polypeptide(L)'
;MDRRDFLAGCAVAAGGAALVKSVPAAAEPPPDKPFSKVKLRMSAPIDFFPGDTPEAKVEVAAAWGLPAYEWLGASGDQSALRKKADSLGMELSCTGGAGKIGPGTMVTLEDHDKVVEQFKERVAFAKTVNCRHLVGLSGNERKDISYEEQMGNVIKCVKRLAPIAEDNEVILVMEALNPLVDHKGYFLTRTDQTMAILDAVKSPNVKMLFDIYHQQITEGNVIRNITQNIDRIGHFHVADNPGRKEPGTGELNYKNIFKAIAATGYKDFVALECGHSTKNYEDTLKATLACLDFA
;
A
#
# COMPACT_ATOMS: atom_id res chain seq x y z
N MET A 1 -1.54 16.92 13.96
CA MET A 1 -2.70 17.09 13.08
C MET A 1 -3.69 15.98 13.39
N ASP A 2 -4.91 16.34 13.74
CA ASP A 2 -5.94 15.37 14.15
C ASP A 2 -6.49 14.66 12.90
N ARG A 3 -6.90 13.39 13.06
CA ARG A 3 -7.53 12.56 12.01
C ARG A 3 -8.77 13.21 11.37
N ARG A 4 -9.38 14.15 12.07
CA ARG A 4 -10.54 14.94 11.57
C ARG A 4 -10.17 15.86 10.43
N ASP A 5 -8.93 16.35 10.38
CA ASP A 5 -8.49 17.30 9.36
C ASP A 5 -8.18 16.61 8.01
N PHE A 6 -7.88 15.31 8.00
CA PHE A 6 -7.70 14.56 6.75
C PHE A 6 -9.01 14.13 6.09
N LEU A 7 -10.07 13.90 6.87
CA LEU A 7 -11.40 13.55 6.37
C LEU A 7 -12.36 14.77 6.25
N ALA A 8 -12.02 15.91 6.85
CA ALA A 8 -12.85 17.12 6.80
C ALA A 8 -12.65 17.97 5.55
N GLY A 9 -11.75 17.60 4.65
CA GLY A 9 -11.55 18.28 3.37
C GLY A 9 -12.67 18.10 2.32
N CYS A 10 -13.71 17.34 2.62
CA CYS A 10 -14.81 17.04 1.71
C CYS A 10 -16.19 17.56 2.16
N ALA A 11 -16.27 18.54 3.07
CA ALA A 11 -17.55 19.17 3.39
C ALA A 11 -17.75 20.45 2.56
N VAL A 12 -18.66 20.39 1.59
CA VAL A 12 -19.09 21.50 0.73
C VAL A 12 -19.84 22.53 1.56
N ALA A 13 -19.31 23.74 1.68
CA ALA A 13 -20.07 24.92 2.09
C ALA A 13 -20.80 25.49 0.87
N ALA A 14 -22.10 25.45 0.90
CA ALA A 14 -22.97 26.12 -0.11
C ALA A 14 -23.00 27.63 0.14
N GLY A 15 -22.76 28.41 -0.91
CA GLY A 15 -23.14 29.82 -0.97
C GLY A 15 -21.98 30.80 -1.21
N GLY A 16 -21.63 31.06 -2.46
CA GLY A 16 -20.74 32.13 -2.88
C GLY A 16 -20.37 31.99 -4.35
N ALA A 17 -20.59 32.99 -5.18
CA ALA A 17 -20.28 32.97 -6.60
C ALA A 17 -18.87 32.41 -6.87
N ALA A 18 -18.79 31.27 -7.48
CA ALA A 18 -17.55 30.59 -7.79
C ALA A 18 -16.82 31.35 -8.90
N LEU A 19 -15.74 32.03 -8.54
CA LEU A 19 -14.66 32.24 -9.48
C LEU A 19 -14.16 30.80 -9.83
N VAL A 20 -14.51 30.35 -11.03
CA VAL A 20 -13.93 29.18 -11.64
C VAL A 20 -12.43 29.49 -11.80
N LYS A 21 -11.63 29.14 -10.78
CA LYS A 21 -10.18 29.01 -10.95
C LYS A 21 -9.99 27.90 -11.96
N SER A 22 -9.59 28.25 -13.17
CA SER A 22 -9.14 27.30 -14.16
C SER A 22 -8.11 26.36 -13.45
N VAL A 23 -8.45 25.09 -13.30
CA VAL A 23 -7.49 24.06 -12.95
C VAL A 23 -6.42 24.16 -14.04
N PRO A 24 -5.13 24.34 -13.72
CA PRO A 24 -4.10 24.35 -14.74
C PRO A 24 -4.26 23.04 -15.52
N ALA A 25 -4.30 23.15 -16.86
CA ALA A 25 -4.31 21.97 -17.71
C ALA A 25 -3.18 21.05 -17.25
N ALA A 26 -3.51 19.80 -17.01
CA ALA A 26 -2.48 18.82 -16.68
C ALA A 26 -1.40 18.90 -17.76
N ALA A 27 -0.13 19.05 -17.35
CA ALA A 27 0.97 19.07 -18.29
C ALA A 27 0.92 17.78 -19.13
N GLU A 28 1.28 17.87 -20.40
CA GLU A 28 1.33 16.67 -21.25
C GLU A 28 2.29 15.66 -20.63
N PRO A 29 1.86 14.38 -20.48
CA PRO A 29 2.71 13.35 -19.91
C PRO A 29 3.99 13.20 -20.76
N PRO A 30 5.12 12.81 -20.15
CA PRO A 30 6.36 12.67 -20.89
C PRO A 30 6.22 11.61 -22.00
N PRO A 31 6.62 11.94 -23.24
CA PRO A 31 6.38 11.08 -24.40
C PRO A 31 7.14 9.74 -24.36
N ASP A 32 8.12 9.61 -23.48
CA ASP A 32 9.05 8.48 -23.43
C ASP A 32 8.72 7.42 -22.38
N LYS A 33 7.59 7.55 -21.67
CA LYS A 33 7.08 6.60 -20.64
C LYS A 33 8.19 6.16 -19.66
N PRO A 34 8.77 7.07 -18.86
CA PRO A 34 10.02 6.82 -18.14
C PRO A 34 9.97 5.64 -17.17
N PHE A 35 8.81 5.35 -16.52
CA PHE A 35 8.70 4.20 -15.62
C PHE A 35 8.72 2.85 -16.35
N SER A 36 8.51 2.80 -17.66
CA SER A 36 8.66 1.55 -18.42
C SER A 36 10.12 1.10 -18.58
N LYS A 37 11.07 1.96 -18.25
CA LYS A 37 12.51 1.71 -18.39
C LYS A 37 13.20 1.34 -17.08
N VAL A 38 12.50 1.42 -15.93
CA VAL A 38 13.09 1.11 -14.64
C VAL A 38 13.03 -0.39 -14.33
N LYS A 39 13.92 -0.86 -13.44
CA LYS A 39 14.06 -2.28 -13.10
C LYS A 39 12.97 -2.80 -12.15
N LEU A 40 12.30 -1.91 -11.41
CA LEU A 40 11.24 -2.26 -10.46
C LEU A 40 9.86 -2.01 -11.07
N ARG A 41 8.90 -2.84 -10.73
CA ARG A 41 7.50 -2.64 -11.10
C ARG A 41 6.86 -1.62 -10.16
N MET A 42 6.91 -0.35 -10.55
CA MET A 42 6.39 0.73 -9.73
C MET A 42 4.87 0.85 -9.86
N SER A 43 4.20 1.22 -8.76
CA SER A 43 2.80 1.66 -8.77
C SER A 43 2.63 2.92 -7.92
N ALA A 44 1.48 3.54 -8.03
CA ALA A 44 1.15 4.72 -7.22
C ALA A 44 -0.36 4.74 -6.95
N PRO A 45 -0.81 5.37 -5.84
CA PRO A 45 -2.22 5.53 -5.54
C PRO A 45 -2.95 6.19 -6.71
N ILE A 46 -4.12 5.68 -7.05
CA ILE A 46 -4.95 6.23 -8.14
C ILE A 46 -5.23 7.73 -7.92
N ASP A 47 -5.33 8.16 -6.66
CA ASP A 47 -5.60 9.55 -6.29
C ASP A 47 -4.38 10.48 -6.43
N PHE A 48 -3.21 9.98 -6.79
CA PHE A 48 -2.08 10.81 -7.20
C PHE A 48 -2.34 11.58 -8.49
N PHE A 49 -3.13 10.99 -9.38
CA PHE A 49 -3.28 11.47 -10.74
C PHE A 49 -4.50 12.37 -10.89
N PRO A 50 -4.41 13.43 -11.72
CA PRO A 50 -5.55 14.25 -12.07
C PRO A 50 -6.54 13.46 -12.92
N GLY A 51 -7.82 13.84 -12.84
CA GLY A 51 -8.91 13.26 -13.59
C GLY A 51 -10.21 13.22 -12.78
N ASP A 52 -11.33 13.37 -13.48
CA ASP A 52 -12.65 13.38 -12.84
C ASP A 52 -13.18 11.96 -12.61
N THR A 53 -12.61 10.96 -13.27
CA THR A 53 -12.97 9.54 -13.12
C THR A 53 -11.74 8.68 -12.84
N PRO A 54 -11.92 7.51 -12.20
CA PRO A 54 -10.83 6.56 -12.02
C PRO A 54 -10.14 6.16 -13.33
N GLU A 55 -10.90 6.02 -14.42
CA GLU A 55 -10.39 5.68 -15.75
C GLU A 55 -9.44 6.75 -16.29
N ALA A 56 -9.81 8.04 -16.14
CA ALA A 56 -8.96 9.15 -16.55
C ALA A 56 -7.65 9.21 -15.74
N LYS A 57 -7.71 8.95 -14.44
CA LYS A 57 -6.53 8.88 -13.57
C LYS A 57 -5.57 7.76 -13.99
N VAL A 58 -6.08 6.58 -14.31
CA VAL A 58 -5.27 5.45 -14.76
C VAL A 58 -4.65 5.72 -16.14
N GLU A 59 -5.32 6.46 -17.03
CA GLU A 59 -4.72 6.91 -18.30
C GLU A 59 -3.48 7.78 -18.06
N VAL A 60 -3.54 8.70 -17.10
CA VAL A 60 -2.38 9.54 -16.74
C VAL A 60 -1.24 8.67 -16.19
N ALA A 61 -1.53 7.74 -15.31
CA ALA A 61 -0.52 6.81 -14.77
C ALA A 61 0.16 5.99 -15.89
N ALA A 62 -0.63 5.46 -16.82
CA ALA A 62 -0.15 4.69 -17.98
C ALA A 62 0.72 5.55 -18.91
N ALA A 63 0.39 6.83 -19.08
CA ALA A 63 1.17 7.75 -19.90
C ALA A 63 2.57 8.01 -19.33
N TRP A 64 2.76 7.92 -18.01
CA TRP A 64 4.06 7.91 -17.34
C TRP A 64 4.80 6.56 -17.46
N GLY A 65 4.15 5.52 -17.96
CA GLY A 65 4.72 4.19 -18.11
C GLY A 65 4.67 3.35 -16.83
N LEU A 66 3.85 3.72 -15.86
CA LEU A 66 3.60 2.87 -14.68
C LEU A 66 2.87 1.59 -15.13
N PRO A 67 3.33 0.41 -14.71
CA PRO A 67 2.68 -0.86 -15.04
C PRO A 67 1.44 -1.13 -14.17
N ALA A 68 1.25 -0.36 -13.10
CA ALA A 68 0.17 -0.56 -12.15
C ALA A 68 -0.25 0.73 -11.46
N TYR A 69 -1.45 0.72 -10.93
CA TYR A 69 -1.98 1.70 -9.98
C TYR A 69 -2.35 0.99 -8.68
N GLU A 70 -2.49 1.74 -7.59
CA GLU A 70 -2.93 1.21 -6.31
C GLU A 70 -4.23 1.87 -5.87
N TRP A 71 -5.12 1.09 -5.23
CA TRP A 71 -6.35 1.62 -4.65
C TRP A 71 -6.81 0.79 -3.46
N LEU A 72 -6.33 1.12 -2.27
CA LEU A 72 -6.62 0.39 -1.04
C LEU A 72 -8.11 0.45 -0.66
N GLY A 73 -8.77 1.57 -0.92
CA GLY A 73 -10.19 1.79 -0.65
C GLY A 73 -11.16 1.36 -1.76
N ALA A 74 -10.67 0.70 -2.81
CA ALA A 74 -11.52 0.29 -3.94
C ALA A 74 -12.69 -0.58 -3.49
N SER A 75 -13.88 -0.31 -4.01
CA SER A 75 -15.11 -1.04 -3.70
C SER A 75 -16.18 -0.84 -4.79
N GLY A 76 -17.28 -1.57 -4.70
CA GLY A 76 -18.39 -1.47 -5.65
C GLY A 76 -18.05 -2.02 -7.04
N ASP A 77 -18.84 -1.64 -8.04
CA ASP A 77 -18.60 -2.05 -9.42
C ASP A 77 -17.50 -1.21 -10.05
N GLN A 78 -16.39 -1.85 -10.40
CA GLN A 78 -15.22 -1.26 -11.03
C GLN A 78 -14.99 -1.84 -12.46
N SER A 79 -16.03 -2.35 -13.08
CA SER A 79 -15.93 -3.00 -14.40
C SER A 79 -15.41 -2.07 -15.51
N ALA A 80 -15.82 -0.80 -15.48
CA ALA A 80 -15.34 0.21 -16.42
C ALA A 80 -13.85 0.49 -16.24
N LEU A 81 -13.42 0.72 -14.99
CA LEU A 81 -12.02 0.91 -14.62
C LEU A 81 -11.19 -0.33 -15.00
N ARG A 82 -11.68 -1.53 -14.68
CA ARG A 82 -11.01 -2.78 -15.02
C ARG A 82 -10.78 -2.88 -16.54
N LYS A 83 -11.82 -2.65 -17.33
CA LYS A 83 -11.71 -2.66 -18.80
C LYS A 83 -10.72 -1.62 -19.32
N LYS A 84 -10.70 -0.43 -18.73
CA LYS A 84 -9.75 0.63 -19.09
C LYS A 84 -8.32 0.20 -18.75
N ALA A 85 -8.07 -0.27 -17.53
CA ALA A 85 -6.76 -0.73 -17.08
C ALA A 85 -6.23 -1.86 -17.99
N ASP A 86 -7.05 -2.86 -18.30
CA ASP A 86 -6.69 -3.94 -19.23
C ASP A 86 -6.29 -3.42 -20.61
N SER A 87 -7.02 -2.44 -21.17
CA SER A 87 -6.71 -1.85 -22.47
C SER A 87 -5.38 -1.09 -22.48
N LEU A 88 -4.90 -0.65 -21.30
CA LEU A 88 -3.64 0.04 -21.11
C LEU A 88 -2.50 -0.89 -20.65
N GLY A 89 -2.78 -2.17 -20.41
CA GLY A 89 -1.84 -3.13 -19.86
C GLY A 89 -1.45 -2.84 -18.39
N MET A 90 -2.34 -2.21 -17.62
CA MET A 90 -2.13 -1.86 -16.22
C MET A 90 -2.82 -2.84 -15.27
N GLU A 91 -2.22 -3.05 -14.11
CA GLU A 91 -2.75 -3.89 -13.04
C GLU A 91 -3.13 -3.05 -11.81
N LEU A 92 -4.08 -3.54 -11.01
CA LEU A 92 -4.28 -3.04 -9.65
C LEU A 92 -3.27 -3.77 -8.75
N SER A 93 -2.26 -3.04 -8.25
CA SER A 93 -1.13 -3.63 -7.52
C SER A 93 -1.54 -4.17 -6.15
N CYS A 94 -2.38 -3.45 -5.42
CA CYS A 94 -2.86 -3.85 -4.11
C CYS A 94 -4.20 -3.18 -3.77
N THR A 95 -5.01 -3.85 -2.93
CA THR A 95 -6.25 -3.31 -2.38
C THR A 95 -6.44 -3.76 -0.93
N GLY A 96 -7.37 -3.14 -0.21
CA GLY A 96 -7.69 -3.54 1.16
C GLY A 96 -8.26 -4.96 1.22
N GLY A 97 -7.89 -5.72 2.24
CA GLY A 97 -8.26 -7.13 2.41
C GLY A 97 -8.92 -7.41 3.75
N ALA A 98 -8.14 -7.64 4.80
CA ALA A 98 -8.65 -8.11 6.08
C ALA A 98 -8.25 -7.20 7.25
N GLY A 99 -9.13 -7.06 8.24
CA GLY A 99 -8.87 -6.26 9.43
C GLY A 99 -8.93 -4.76 9.18
N LYS A 100 -8.45 -3.99 10.14
CA LYS A 100 -8.44 -2.52 10.10
C LYS A 100 -7.46 -1.95 11.12
N ILE A 101 -7.12 -0.67 11.00
CA ILE A 101 -6.49 0.09 12.08
C ILE A 101 -7.56 0.45 13.09
N GLY A 102 -7.36 0.11 14.38
CA GLY A 102 -8.32 0.35 15.44
C GLY A 102 -8.67 -0.92 16.21
N PRO A 103 -9.59 -0.84 17.20
CA PRO A 103 -10.02 -1.99 17.99
C PRO A 103 -10.90 -2.95 17.17
N GLY A 104 -11.01 -4.18 17.68
CA GLY A 104 -11.98 -5.16 17.17
C GLY A 104 -11.58 -5.74 15.81
N THR A 105 -10.49 -6.49 15.77
CA THR A 105 -10.00 -7.17 14.56
C THR A 105 -9.15 -8.40 14.92
N MET A 106 -8.03 -8.65 14.24
CA MET A 106 -7.23 -9.88 14.40
C MET A 106 -6.69 -10.12 15.82
N VAL A 107 -6.38 -9.05 16.58
CA VAL A 107 -5.96 -9.16 17.98
C VAL A 107 -7.09 -9.59 18.92
N THR A 108 -8.36 -9.46 18.49
CA THR A 108 -9.57 -9.73 19.28
C THR A 108 -10.20 -11.02 18.78
N LEU A 109 -10.13 -12.07 19.58
CA LEU A 109 -10.59 -13.42 19.19
C LEU A 109 -12.06 -13.43 18.77
N GLU A 110 -12.90 -12.67 19.46
CA GLU A 110 -14.34 -12.56 19.24
C GLU A 110 -14.69 -11.92 17.88
N ASP A 111 -13.76 -11.22 17.26
CA ASP A 111 -13.99 -10.56 15.96
C ASP A 111 -13.50 -11.39 14.77
N HIS A 112 -12.86 -12.54 14.99
CA HIS A 112 -12.28 -13.33 13.91
C HIS A 112 -13.30 -13.75 12.85
N ASP A 113 -14.54 -14.08 13.23
CA ASP A 113 -15.59 -14.44 12.27
C ASP A 113 -15.89 -13.28 11.32
N LYS A 114 -15.99 -12.06 11.86
CA LYS A 114 -16.20 -10.85 11.04
C LYS A 114 -15.02 -10.57 10.11
N VAL A 115 -13.79 -10.78 10.59
CA VAL A 115 -12.58 -10.60 9.77
C VAL A 115 -12.54 -11.61 8.62
N VAL A 116 -12.94 -12.86 8.89
CA VAL A 116 -13.03 -13.92 7.87
C VAL A 116 -14.08 -13.57 6.81
N GLU A 117 -15.29 -13.17 7.20
CA GLU A 117 -16.32 -12.77 6.24
C GLU A 117 -15.91 -11.54 5.43
N GLN A 118 -15.37 -10.51 6.08
CA GLN A 118 -14.79 -9.36 5.38
C GLN A 118 -13.76 -9.80 4.33
N PHE A 119 -12.86 -10.71 4.69
CA PHE A 119 -11.83 -11.18 3.76
C PHE A 119 -12.40 -11.91 2.55
N LYS A 120 -13.40 -12.77 2.75
CA LYS A 120 -14.13 -13.44 1.65
C LYS A 120 -14.75 -12.44 0.68
N GLU A 121 -15.42 -11.41 1.20
CA GLU A 121 -15.98 -10.33 0.38
C GLU A 121 -14.89 -9.58 -0.40
N ARG A 122 -13.76 -9.28 0.26
CA ARG A 122 -12.63 -8.61 -0.38
C ARG A 122 -11.96 -9.47 -1.44
N VAL A 123 -11.84 -10.77 -1.22
CA VAL A 123 -11.34 -11.74 -2.21
C VAL A 123 -12.26 -11.79 -3.43
N ALA A 124 -13.59 -11.86 -3.21
CA ALA A 124 -14.56 -11.82 -4.31
C ALA A 124 -14.43 -10.52 -5.12
N PHE A 125 -14.32 -9.36 -4.45
CA PHE A 125 -14.06 -8.08 -5.11
C PHE A 125 -12.74 -8.07 -5.88
N ALA A 126 -11.64 -8.53 -5.26
CA ALA A 126 -10.31 -8.55 -5.87
C ALA A 126 -10.28 -9.32 -7.20
N LYS A 127 -11.06 -10.40 -7.31
CA LYS A 127 -11.24 -11.15 -8.57
C LYS A 127 -11.89 -10.30 -9.66
N THR A 128 -12.88 -9.47 -9.33
CA THR A 128 -13.55 -8.61 -10.32
C THR A 128 -12.61 -7.59 -10.94
N VAL A 129 -11.60 -7.12 -10.16
CA VAL A 129 -10.62 -6.13 -10.58
C VAL A 129 -9.24 -6.71 -10.90
N ASN A 130 -9.10 -8.06 -10.88
CA ASN A 130 -7.83 -8.77 -11.10
C ASN A 130 -6.69 -8.29 -10.17
N CYS A 131 -7.00 -8.03 -8.93
CA CYS A 131 -6.02 -7.68 -7.92
C CYS A 131 -5.58 -8.93 -7.17
N ARG A 132 -4.27 -9.14 -7.09
CA ARG A 132 -3.74 -10.32 -6.41
C ARG A 132 -3.36 -10.05 -4.96
N HIS A 133 -2.99 -8.83 -4.59
CA HIS A 133 -2.50 -8.50 -3.26
C HIS A 133 -3.57 -7.78 -2.44
N LEU A 134 -3.82 -8.29 -1.23
CA LEU A 134 -4.82 -7.75 -0.31
C LEU A 134 -4.17 -7.45 1.03
N VAL A 135 -4.28 -6.19 1.50
CA VAL A 135 -3.67 -5.75 2.77
C VAL A 135 -4.36 -6.40 3.96
N GLY A 136 -3.56 -6.92 4.88
CA GLY A 136 -4.00 -7.44 6.17
C GLY A 136 -3.55 -6.55 7.33
N LEU A 137 -4.48 -6.09 8.15
CA LEU A 137 -4.24 -5.19 9.28
C LEU A 137 -4.58 -5.87 10.60
N SER A 138 -3.62 -5.92 11.54
CA SER A 138 -3.74 -6.62 12.83
C SER A 138 -4.76 -5.99 13.77
N GLY A 139 -4.90 -4.67 13.71
CA GLY A 139 -5.62 -3.87 14.69
C GLY A 139 -4.75 -3.31 15.80
N ASN A 140 -5.38 -2.59 16.71
CA ASN A 140 -4.69 -2.00 17.85
C ASN A 140 -4.51 -3.02 18.98
N GLU A 141 -3.43 -2.84 19.74
CA GLU A 141 -3.17 -3.61 20.96
C GLU A 141 -4.30 -3.46 22.00
N ARG A 142 -4.51 -4.51 22.74
CA ARG A 142 -5.42 -4.57 23.89
C ARG A 142 -4.58 -4.54 25.18
N LYS A 143 -5.03 -3.74 26.14
CA LYS A 143 -4.32 -3.60 27.43
C LYS A 143 -4.75 -4.65 28.47
N ASP A 144 -5.82 -5.36 28.21
CA ASP A 144 -6.47 -6.33 29.10
C ASP A 144 -6.01 -7.77 28.89
N ILE A 145 -5.21 -8.03 27.83
CA ILE A 145 -4.60 -9.32 27.53
C ILE A 145 -3.10 -9.20 27.24
N SER A 146 -2.34 -10.28 27.45
CA SER A 146 -0.91 -10.27 27.26
C SER A 146 -0.50 -10.11 25.78
N TYR A 147 0.75 -9.72 25.54
CA TYR A 147 1.32 -9.65 24.19
C TYR A 147 1.25 -11.03 23.51
N GLU A 148 1.61 -12.09 24.23
CA GLU A 148 1.62 -13.47 23.72
C GLU A 148 0.21 -13.93 23.33
N GLU A 149 -0.79 -13.55 24.08
CA GLU A 149 -2.18 -13.86 23.76
C GLU A 149 -2.64 -13.11 22.50
N GLN A 150 -2.32 -11.82 22.39
CA GLN A 150 -2.59 -11.03 21.19
C GLN A 150 -1.91 -11.61 19.96
N MET A 151 -0.63 -11.97 20.08
CA MET A 151 0.14 -12.62 19.02
C MET A 151 -0.49 -13.95 18.61
N GLY A 152 -0.89 -14.76 19.59
CA GLY A 152 -1.65 -16.00 19.39
C GLY A 152 -2.96 -15.79 18.65
N ASN A 153 -3.70 -14.73 18.98
CA ASN A 153 -4.96 -14.39 18.31
C ASN A 153 -4.72 -13.96 16.85
N VAL A 154 -3.74 -13.10 16.57
CA VAL A 154 -3.39 -12.73 15.19
C VAL A 154 -3.03 -13.97 14.39
N ILE A 155 -2.18 -14.86 14.92
CA ILE A 155 -1.80 -16.11 14.25
C ILE A 155 -3.03 -16.99 13.96
N LYS A 156 -3.93 -17.15 14.93
CA LYS A 156 -5.19 -17.93 14.76
C LYS A 156 -6.06 -17.32 13.66
N CYS A 157 -6.21 -16.00 13.64
CA CYS A 157 -6.97 -15.31 12.61
C CYS A 157 -6.36 -15.55 11.22
N VAL A 158 -5.07 -15.27 11.06
CA VAL A 158 -4.38 -15.41 9.78
C VAL A 158 -4.38 -16.86 9.29
N LYS A 159 -4.29 -17.86 10.17
CA LYS A 159 -4.47 -19.29 9.81
C LYS A 159 -5.85 -19.60 9.24
N ARG A 160 -6.89 -18.84 9.59
CA ARG A 160 -8.23 -18.98 9.00
C ARG A 160 -8.33 -18.28 7.64
N LEU A 161 -7.55 -17.22 7.43
CA LEU A 161 -7.53 -16.49 6.17
C LEU A 161 -6.66 -17.19 5.10
N ALA A 162 -5.61 -17.87 5.52
CA ALA A 162 -4.63 -18.49 4.63
C ALA A 162 -5.26 -19.44 3.59
N PRO A 163 -6.09 -20.44 3.95
CA PRO A 163 -6.72 -21.31 2.95
C PRO A 163 -7.62 -20.55 1.99
N ILE A 164 -8.30 -19.48 2.44
CA ILE A 164 -9.12 -18.63 1.55
C ILE A 164 -8.24 -17.94 0.52
N ALA A 165 -7.05 -17.46 0.93
CA ALA A 165 -6.09 -16.84 0.02
C ALA A 165 -5.53 -17.87 -0.98
N GLU A 166 -5.18 -19.07 -0.53
CA GLU A 166 -4.66 -20.17 -1.35
C GLU A 166 -5.68 -20.63 -2.39
N ASP A 167 -6.90 -20.95 -1.96
CA ASP A 167 -7.99 -21.44 -2.84
C ASP A 167 -8.37 -20.41 -3.93
N ASN A 168 -8.06 -19.14 -3.70
CA ASN A 168 -8.42 -18.05 -4.62
C ASN A 168 -7.22 -17.42 -5.31
N GLU A 169 -6.00 -17.95 -5.13
CA GLU A 169 -4.74 -17.50 -5.75
C GLU A 169 -4.42 -16.03 -5.47
N VAL A 170 -4.93 -15.48 -4.34
CA VAL A 170 -4.59 -14.13 -3.85
C VAL A 170 -3.52 -14.20 -2.77
N ILE A 171 -2.85 -13.11 -2.49
CA ILE A 171 -1.83 -12.97 -1.46
C ILE A 171 -2.33 -11.99 -0.40
N LEU A 172 -2.47 -12.47 0.84
CA LEU A 172 -2.68 -11.62 2.00
C LEU A 172 -1.33 -11.02 2.41
N VAL A 173 -1.18 -9.71 2.32
CA VAL A 173 0.04 -9.00 2.70
C VAL A 173 -0.15 -8.29 4.03
N MET A 174 0.45 -8.84 5.09
CA MET A 174 0.35 -8.32 6.47
C MET A 174 1.21 -7.06 6.61
N GLU A 175 0.60 -5.95 6.99
CA GLU A 175 1.30 -4.67 7.10
C GLU A 175 1.67 -4.34 8.54
N ALA A 176 2.96 -4.09 8.76
CA ALA A 176 3.49 -3.57 10.02
C ALA A 176 3.58 -2.04 9.96
N LEU A 177 2.91 -1.37 10.93
CA LEU A 177 2.79 0.10 10.97
C LEU A 177 3.53 0.70 12.16
N ASN A 178 4.11 1.89 11.99
CA ASN A 178 4.80 2.55 13.09
C ASN A 178 3.82 3.10 14.15
N PRO A 179 4.05 2.82 15.44
CA PRO A 179 3.23 3.36 16.53
C PRO A 179 3.74 4.70 17.06
N LEU A 180 4.92 5.15 16.62
CA LEU A 180 5.61 6.29 17.20
C LEU A 180 5.10 7.63 16.65
N VAL A 181 4.72 7.67 15.37
CA VAL A 181 4.28 8.88 14.69
C VAL A 181 2.81 8.78 14.26
N ASP A 182 2.44 7.72 13.49
CA ASP A 182 1.16 7.71 12.78
C ASP A 182 0.08 6.83 13.43
N HIS A 183 0.44 5.65 13.94
CA HIS A 183 -0.53 4.62 14.33
C HIS A 183 -0.37 4.19 15.80
N LYS A 184 -0.44 5.17 16.71
CA LYS A 184 -0.30 4.91 18.15
C LYS A 184 -1.22 3.78 18.62
N GLY A 185 -0.60 2.77 19.25
CA GLY A 185 -1.31 1.60 19.76
C GLY A 185 -1.62 0.53 18.72
N TYR A 186 -1.09 0.63 17.50
CA TYR A 186 -1.19 -0.46 16.53
C TYR A 186 -0.33 -1.66 16.98
N PHE A 187 -0.83 -2.90 16.80
CA PHE A 187 -0.19 -4.08 17.38
C PHE A 187 0.98 -4.61 16.55
N LEU A 188 0.79 -4.82 15.26
CA LEU A 188 1.83 -5.34 14.36
C LEU A 188 2.75 -4.21 13.91
N THR A 189 3.97 -4.13 14.46
CA THR A 189 4.82 -2.95 14.28
C THR A 189 6.20 -3.24 13.68
N ARG A 190 6.64 -4.52 13.68
CA ARG A 190 8.03 -4.88 13.38
C ARG A 190 8.15 -6.03 12.37
N THR A 191 9.27 -6.05 11.67
CA THR A 191 9.61 -7.13 10.74
C THR A 191 9.70 -8.49 11.43
N ASP A 192 10.43 -8.59 12.55
CA ASP A 192 10.59 -9.86 13.29
C ASP A 192 9.25 -10.40 13.80
N GLN A 193 8.36 -9.53 14.27
CA GLN A 193 7.00 -9.89 14.68
C GLN A 193 6.19 -10.44 13.50
N THR A 194 6.27 -9.80 12.32
CA THR A 194 5.61 -10.30 11.10
C THR A 194 6.18 -11.66 10.70
N MET A 195 7.50 -11.82 10.70
CA MET A 195 8.13 -13.10 10.37
C MET A 195 7.68 -14.23 11.29
N ALA A 196 7.52 -13.97 12.60
CA ALA A 196 7.01 -14.96 13.54
C ALA A 196 5.56 -15.41 13.21
N ILE A 197 4.71 -14.48 12.75
CA ILE A 197 3.36 -14.82 12.27
C ILE A 197 3.46 -15.71 11.02
N LEU A 198 4.26 -15.33 10.03
CA LEU A 198 4.42 -16.09 8.80
C LEU A 198 4.99 -17.49 9.06
N ASP A 199 5.94 -17.64 10.01
CA ASP A 199 6.50 -18.94 10.43
C ASP A 199 5.47 -19.84 11.09
N ALA A 200 4.54 -19.28 11.84
CA ALA A 200 3.47 -20.02 12.49
C ALA A 200 2.35 -20.40 11.52
N VAL A 201 2.07 -19.57 10.51
CA VAL A 201 1.01 -19.78 9.51
C VAL A 201 1.44 -20.75 8.41
N LYS A 202 2.67 -20.62 7.90
CA LYS A 202 3.28 -21.48 6.87
C LYS A 202 2.52 -21.54 5.55
N SER A 203 1.92 -20.42 5.13
CA SER A 203 1.23 -20.33 3.84
C SER A 203 2.06 -19.55 2.83
N PRO A 204 2.19 -19.99 1.58
CA PRO A 204 2.85 -19.24 0.51
C PRO A 204 2.04 -18.00 0.10
N ASN A 205 0.75 -17.98 0.44
CA ASN A 205 -0.20 -16.91 0.11
C ASN A 205 -0.41 -15.91 1.26
N VAL A 206 0.43 -15.99 2.31
CA VAL A 206 0.51 -14.97 3.37
C VAL A 206 1.92 -14.44 3.41
N LYS A 207 2.09 -13.17 3.13
CA LYS A 207 3.38 -12.48 3.06
C LYS A 207 3.36 -11.18 3.85
N MET A 208 4.49 -10.52 3.94
CA MET A 208 4.62 -9.18 4.52
C MET A 208 4.38 -8.11 3.44
N LEU A 209 3.63 -7.08 3.77
CA LEU A 209 3.76 -5.78 3.15
C LEU A 209 4.83 -5.01 3.93
N PHE A 210 5.93 -4.70 3.26
CA PHE A 210 7.03 -3.94 3.86
C PHE A 210 6.89 -2.46 3.50
N ASP A 211 6.31 -1.68 4.39
CA ASP A 211 6.28 -0.22 4.25
C ASP A 211 7.62 0.36 4.75
N ILE A 212 8.40 0.88 3.82
CA ILE A 212 9.74 1.40 4.09
C ILE A 212 9.70 2.58 5.07
N TYR A 213 8.69 3.45 4.94
CA TYR A 213 8.50 4.59 5.85
C TYR A 213 8.20 4.12 7.28
N HIS A 214 7.25 3.18 7.43
CA HIS A 214 6.89 2.68 8.75
C HIS A 214 8.05 1.93 9.41
N GLN A 215 8.76 1.09 8.67
CA GLN A 215 9.87 0.32 9.23
C GLN A 215 11.09 1.20 9.52
N GLN A 216 11.35 2.28 8.76
CA GLN A 216 12.38 3.25 9.11
C GLN A 216 12.13 3.86 10.49
N ILE A 217 10.89 4.28 10.77
CA ILE A 217 10.52 4.92 12.06
C ILE A 217 10.59 3.93 13.22
N THR A 218 10.15 2.69 13.00
CA THR A 218 10.03 1.71 14.09
C THR A 218 11.37 1.05 14.43
N GLU A 219 12.15 0.63 13.43
CA GLU A 219 13.31 -0.25 13.66
C GLU A 219 14.55 0.10 12.81
N GLY A 220 14.40 0.87 11.73
CA GLY A 220 15.52 1.16 10.83
C GLY A 220 16.07 -0.09 10.14
N ASN A 221 17.38 -0.10 9.84
CA ASN A 221 18.07 -1.26 9.24
C ASN A 221 17.39 -1.79 7.95
N VAL A 222 16.75 -0.89 7.21
CA VAL A 222 15.79 -1.14 6.12
C VAL A 222 16.36 -2.11 5.07
N ILE A 223 17.52 -1.82 4.50
CA ILE A 223 18.09 -2.65 3.42
C ILE A 223 18.35 -4.09 3.90
N ARG A 224 18.86 -4.27 5.12
CA ARG A 224 19.12 -5.61 5.67
C ARG A 224 17.82 -6.37 5.88
N ASN A 225 16.83 -5.74 6.50
CA ASN A 225 15.52 -6.35 6.74
C ASN A 225 14.86 -6.78 5.42
N ILE A 226 14.94 -5.95 4.38
CA ILE A 226 14.45 -6.29 3.04
C ILE A 226 15.20 -7.49 2.46
N THR A 227 16.52 -7.42 2.38
CA THR A 227 17.32 -8.43 1.67
C THR A 227 17.31 -9.79 2.35
N GLN A 228 17.20 -9.83 3.68
CA GLN A 228 17.11 -11.09 4.44
C GLN A 228 15.72 -11.74 4.35
N ASN A 229 14.67 -10.97 4.05
CA ASN A 229 13.30 -11.46 4.07
C ASN A 229 12.58 -11.36 2.72
N ILE A 230 13.30 -11.12 1.63
CA ILE A 230 12.70 -10.79 0.33
C ILE A 230 11.70 -11.83 -0.17
N ASP A 231 11.96 -13.12 0.02
CA ASP A 231 11.06 -14.20 -0.40
C ASP A 231 9.71 -14.19 0.34
N ARG A 232 9.68 -13.49 1.48
CA ARG A 232 8.52 -13.37 2.36
C ARG A 232 7.82 -12.02 2.25
N ILE A 233 8.36 -11.09 1.44
CA ILE A 233 7.76 -9.80 1.14
C ILE A 233 6.93 -9.94 -0.13
N GLY A 234 5.64 -9.62 -0.05
CA GLY A 234 4.70 -9.67 -1.16
C GLY A 234 4.38 -8.31 -1.77
N HIS A 235 4.62 -7.23 -1.03
CA HIS A 235 4.36 -5.87 -1.50
C HIS A 235 5.24 -4.86 -0.76
N PHE A 236 5.56 -3.74 -1.41
CA PHE A 236 6.27 -2.63 -0.80
C PHE A 236 5.43 -1.36 -0.83
N HIS A 237 5.42 -0.62 0.29
CA HIS A 237 5.03 0.78 0.32
C HIS A 237 6.25 1.68 0.49
N VAL A 238 6.19 2.86 -0.13
CA VAL A 238 7.31 3.79 -0.26
C VAL A 238 6.89 5.21 0.09
N ALA A 239 7.48 5.77 1.12
CA ALA A 239 7.50 7.20 1.42
C ALA A 239 8.78 7.56 2.17
N ASP A 240 9.23 8.80 2.06
CA ASP A 240 10.42 9.26 2.78
C ASP A 240 10.07 9.74 4.20
N ASN A 241 11.02 9.60 5.11
CA ASN A 241 10.93 10.02 6.49
C ASN A 241 11.99 11.09 6.77
N PRO A 242 11.66 12.18 7.49
CA PRO A 242 10.35 12.53 8.03
C PRO A 242 9.40 13.12 6.99
N GLY A 243 8.09 13.13 7.31
CA GLY A 243 7.07 13.87 6.56
C GLY A 243 6.22 13.07 5.59
N ARG A 244 6.53 11.76 5.37
CA ARG A 244 5.78 10.84 4.50
C ARG A 244 5.54 11.41 3.09
N LYS A 245 6.63 11.98 2.50
CA LYS A 245 6.63 12.53 1.15
C LYS A 245 7.37 11.60 0.19
N GLU A 246 7.50 12.02 -1.07
CA GLU A 246 8.19 11.25 -2.12
C GLU A 246 9.67 10.96 -1.79
N PRO A 247 10.25 9.89 -2.38
CA PRO A 247 11.66 9.56 -2.27
C PRO A 247 12.59 10.75 -2.55
N GLY A 248 13.59 10.94 -1.67
CA GLY A 248 14.58 12.01 -1.79
C GLY A 248 14.24 13.29 -1.05
N THR A 249 13.11 13.34 -0.31
CA THR A 249 12.72 14.50 0.49
C THR A 249 13.08 14.40 1.96
N GLY A 250 13.51 13.23 2.42
CA GLY A 250 13.85 12.95 3.81
C GLY A 250 15.25 12.40 4.00
N GLU A 251 15.39 11.49 4.97
CA GLU A 251 16.68 10.92 5.40
C GLU A 251 17.01 9.56 4.76
N LEU A 252 16.04 8.92 4.06
CA LEU A 252 16.23 7.61 3.46
C LEU A 252 17.02 7.69 2.15
N ASN A 253 18.05 6.86 2.01
CA ASN A 253 18.76 6.76 0.74
C ASN A 253 18.02 5.84 -0.23
N TYR A 254 16.95 6.35 -0.85
CA TYR A 254 16.10 5.57 -1.75
C TYR A 254 16.82 5.00 -2.97
N LYS A 255 17.86 5.66 -3.47
CA LYS A 255 18.70 5.10 -4.57
C LYS A 255 19.32 3.77 -4.14
N ASN A 256 19.88 3.70 -2.93
CA ASN A 256 20.46 2.46 -2.41
C ASN A 256 19.38 1.42 -2.06
N ILE A 257 18.24 1.84 -1.53
CA ILE A 257 17.12 0.95 -1.19
C ILE A 257 16.56 0.30 -2.46
N PHE A 258 16.20 1.08 -3.48
CA PHE A 258 15.69 0.56 -4.75
C PHE A 258 16.70 -0.35 -5.47
N LYS A 259 17.98 0.03 -5.44
CA LYS A 259 19.06 -0.83 -5.97
C LYS A 259 19.14 -2.16 -5.24
N ALA A 260 19.00 -2.15 -3.92
CA ALA A 260 19.00 -3.39 -3.11
C ALA A 260 17.79 -4.28 -3.43
N ILE A 261 16.58 -3.71 -3.53
CA ILE A 261 15.38 -4.45 -3.93
C ILE A 261 15.55 -5.04 -5.33
N ALA A 262 16.01 -4.26 -6.30
CA ALA A 262 16.22 -4.73 -7.68
C ALA A 262 17.25 -5.86 -7.76
N ALA A 263 18.32 -5.79 -6.95
CA ALA A 263 19.37 -6.80 -6.90
C ALA A 263 18.88 -8.17 -6.39
N THR A 264 17.80 -8.22 -5.61
CA THR A 264 17.18 -9.48 -5.16
C THR A 264 16.40 -10.20 -6.27
N GLY A 265 16.12 -9.52 -7.38
CA GLY A 265 15.27 -10.06 -8.43
C GLY A 265 13.77 -10.00 -8.13
N TYR A 266 13.34 -9.19 -7.14
CA TYR A 266 11.93 -8.98 -6.79
C TYR A 266 11.06 -8.66 -8.01
N LYS A 267 9.88 -9.29 -8.12
CA LYS A 267 9.01 -9.23 -9.32
C LYS A 267 7.63 -8.63 -9.06
N ASP A 268 7.23 -8.51 -7.79
CA ASP A 268 5.96 -7.87 -7.44
C ASP A 268 6.09 -6.34 -7.41
N PHE A 269 5.10 -5.63 -6.88
CA PHE A 269 5.01 -4.18 -7.00
C PHE A 269 5.70 -3.44 -5.85
N VAL A 270 6.22 -2.26 -6.20
CA VAL A 270 6.74 -1.25 -5.26
C VAL A 270 5.87 0.00 -5.42
N ALA A 271 4.97 0.21 -4.48
CA ALA A 271 3.95 1.26 -4.55
C ALA A 271 4.38 2.52 -3.79
N LEU A 272 4.24 3.68 -4.42
CA LEU A 272 4.30 4.94 -3.70
C LEU A 272 3.09 5.04 -2.77
N GLU A 273 3.30 5.26 -1.49
CA GLU A 273 2.26 5.58 -0.51
C GLU A 273 2.67 6.83 0.27
N CYS A 274 2.80 7.94 -0.43
CA CYS A 274 3.33 9.19 0.08
C CYS A 274 2.46 10.39 -0.29
N GLY A 275 2.65 11.51 0.40
CA GLY A 275 2.11 12.78 -0.04
C GLY A 275 3.06 13.48 -1.02
N HIS A 276 2.58 14.56 -1.64
CA HIS A 276 3.40 15.41 -2.52
C HIS A 276 4.04 16.55 -1.72
N SER A 277 5.35 16.77 -1.85
CA SER A 277 6.04 17.88 -1.18
C SER A 277 5.68 19.23 -1.81
N THR A 278 5.55 19.27 -3.13
CA THR A 278 5.22 20.47 -3.92
C THR A 278 3.73 20.58 -4.27
N LYS A 279 2.88 19.65 -3.84
CA LYS A 279 1.47 19.51 -4.25
C LYS A 279 1.28 19.21 -5.75
N ASN A 280 2.35 18.82 -6.45
CA ASN A 280 2.33 18.40 -7.85
C ASN A 280 2.80 16.94 -7.97
N TYR A 281 1.95 16.07 -8.50
CA TYR A 281 2.26 14.65 -8.69
C TYR A 281 3.44 14.42 -9.63
N GLU A 282 3.65 15.29 -10.63
CA GLU A 282 4.77 15.16 -11.58
C GLU A 282 6.12 15.31 -10.89
N ASP A 283 6.23 16.24 -9.92
CA ASP A 283 7.46 16.44 -9.17
C ASP A 283 7.76 15.21 -8.32
N THR A 284 6.72 14.60 -7.72
CA THR A 284 6.82 13.32 -7.00
C THR A 284 7.33 12.20 -7.92
N LEU A 285 6.78 12.07 -9.12
CA LEU A 285 7.21 11.06 -10.08
C LEU A 285 8.65 11.30 -10.57
N LYS A 286 9.02 12.55 -10.85
CA LYS A 286 10.39 12.93 -11.26
C LYS A 286 11.41 12.66 -10.15
N ALA A 287 11.10 13.00 -8.90
CA ALA A 287 11.96 12.72 -7.75
C ALA A 287 12.15 11.20 -7.54
N THR A 288 11.07 10.44 -7.68
CA THR A 288 11.12 8.98 -7.61
C THR A 288 12.00 8.38 -8.72
N LEU A 289 11.86 8.86 -9.97
CA LEU A 289 12.69 8.43 -11.10
C LEU A 289 14.18 8.72 -10.87
N ALA A 290 14.52 9.88 -10.29
CA ALA A 290 15.89 10.21 -9.95
C ALA A 290 16.51 9.21 -8.94
N CYS A 291 15.70 8.65 -8.04
CA CYS A 291 16.13 7.59 -7.12
C CYS A 291 16.19 6.19 -7.78
N LEU A 292 15.48 5.98 -8.89
CA LEU A 292 15.47 4.74 -9.67
C LEU A 292 16.57 4.69 -10.75
N ASP A 293 17.28 5.82 -10.98
CA ASP A 293 18.40 5.90 -11.90
C ASP A 293 19.66 5.28 -11.26
N PHE A 294 19.76 3.96 -11.37
CA PHE A 294 20.94 3.18 -11.00
C PHE A 294 21.23 2.15 -12.11
N ALA A 295 22.47 2.13 -12.52
CA ALA A 295 22.99 1.21 -13.52
C ALA A 295 23.06 -0.24 -13.01
#